data_13c44dfc889f5ee61b7760740e67a8ee
#
_entry.id   13c44dfc889f5ee61b7760740e67a8ee
#
_cell.length_a   1.000
_cell.length_b   1.000
_cell.length_c   1.000
_cell.angle_alpha   90.00
_cell.angle_beta   90.00
_cell.angle_gamma   90.00
#
_symmetry.space_group_name_H-M   'P 1'
#
loop_
_entity.id
_entity.type
_entity.pdbx_description
1 polymer ?
#
loop_
_entity_poly.entity_id
_entity_poly.type
_entity_poly.pdbx_seq_one_letter_code
_entity_poly.pdbx_strand_id
1 'polypeptide(L)'
;METFCEQFLTLALLPVMIFLPIAVGVFFGLISGRILGRESGKRGTLVVLLTGITSVMLLGLLLNQLLFRKITLNYMLMGVSYSAVFSNMMTDEQLQQLTDWFHPVLGISLLTAIVDLGAPLDYHLIFGAGLYTVVYIVARGAGKYLGARCGAAGTHMPATVQNYLGLTLLPHSGVSLVFTGIICATLSASRPDLAQIVKGTIAAAAVINEIIAVIAAKKGFELAGEMGADT
;
A
#
# COMPACT_ATOMS: atom_id res chain seq x y z
N MET A 1 -0.03 23.41 -29.28
CA MET A 1 1.05 24.11 -28.53
C MET A 1 0.77 24.08 -27.01
N GLU A 2 -0.47 24.27 -26.58
CA GLU A 2 -0.86 24.20 -25.16
C GLU A 2 -0.63 22.81 -24.52
N THR A 3 -0.96 21.73 -25.22
CA THR A 3 -0.77 20.35 -24.73
C THR A 3 0.69 19.96 -24.50
N PHE A 4 1.61 20.47 -25.33
CA PHE A 4 3.05 20.20 -25.19
C PHE A 4 3.65 20.95 -23.99
N CYS A 5 3.23 22.17 -23.76
CA CYS A 5 3.66 22.98 -22.61
C CYS A 5 3.13 22.39 -21.28
N GLU A 6 1.90 21.88 -21.26
CA GLU A 6 1.33 21.21 -20.08
C GLU A 6 2.03 19.88 -19.79
N GLN A 7 2.36 19.09 -20.81
CA GLN A 7 3.12 17.85 -20.63
C GLN A 7 4.54 18.12 -20.11
N PHE A 8 5.22 19.13 -20.65
CA PHE A 8 6.56 19.50 -20.18
C PHE A 8 6.54 20.02 -18.75
N LEU A 9 5.55 20.83 -18.38
CA LEU A 9 5.36 21.30 -17.01
C LEU A 9 5.08 20.14 -16.04
N THR A 10 4.25 19.18 -16.43
CA THR A 10 3.95 18.00 -15.64
C THR A 10 5.21 17.13 -15.42
N LEU A 11 6.03 16.98 -16.46
CA LEU A 11 7.29 16.23 -16.36
C LEU A 11 8.30 16.94 -15.44
N ALA A 12 8.39 18.28 -15.54
CA ALA A 12 9.26 19.07 -14.68
C ALA A 12 8.83 19.07 -13.21
N LEU A 13 7.54 18.85 -12.93
CA LEU A 13 6.99 18.78 -11.57
C LEU A 13 7.05 17.38 -10.94
N LEU A 14 7.35 16.32 -11.71
CA LEU A 14 7.50 14.95 -11.19
C LEU A 14 8.47 14.84 -10.00
N PRO A 15 9.67 15.46 -10.03
CA PRO A 15 10.55 15.43 -8.87
C PRO A 15 9.90 16.05 -7.62
N VAL A 16 9.19 17.16 -7.79
CA VAL A 16 8.50 17.83 -6.68
C VAL A 16 7.41 16.92 -6.09
N MET A 17 6.66 16.21 -6.94
CA MET A 17 5.61 15.26 -6.52
C MET A 17 6.16 14.07 -5.72
N ILE A 18 7.44 13.74 -5.89
CA ILE A 18 8.09 12.66 -5.16
C ILE A 18 8.84 13.20 -3.93
N PHE A 19 9.69 14.21 -4.11
CA PHE A 19 10.57 14.67 -3.04
C PHE A 19 9.84 15.51 -1.98
N LEU A 20 8.84 16.28 -2.34
CA LEU A 20 8.10 17.11 -1.37
C LEU A 20 7.33 16.27 -0.35
N PRO A 21 6.54 15.23 -0.74
CA PRO A 21 5.91 14.32 0.21
C PRO A 21 6.93 13.65 1.14
N ILE A 22 8.07 13.20 0.59
CA ILE A 22 9.14 12.60 1.39
C ILE A 22 9.68 13.60 2.41
N ALA A 23 10.01 14.80 1.99
CA ALA A 23 10.56 15.84 2.87
C ALA A 23 9.59 16.19 4.01
N VAL A 24 8.30 16.32 3.71
CA VAL A 24 7.26 16.57 4.73
C VAL A 24 7.18 15.41 5.71
N GLY A 25 7.12 14.16 5.22
CA GLY A 25 7.10 12.98 6.08
C GLY A 25 8.33 12.89 6.98
N VAL A 26 9.52 13.07 6.42
CA VAL A 26 10.81 13.10 7.16
C VAL A 26 10.79 14.18 8.24
N PHE A 27 10.39 15.40 7.92
CA PHE A 27 10.35 16.52 8.85
C PHE A 27 9.49 16.22 10.08
N PHE A 28 8.25 15.76 9.86
CA PHE A 28 7.36 15.41 10.97
C PHE A 28 7.80 14.14 11.71
N GLY A 29 8.40 13.17 11.01
CA GLY A 29 8.99 11.97 11.62
C GLY A 29 10.12 12.32 12.59
N LEU A 30 11.00 13.26 12.21
CA LEU A 30 12.07 13.77 13.08
C LEU A 30 11.53 14.49 14.32
N ILE A 31 10.50 15.32 14.16
CA ILE A 31 9.87 16.02 15.28
C ILE A 31 9.25 15.02 16.25
N SER A 32 8.44 14.11 15.74
CA SER A 32 7.76 13.09 16.55
C SER A 32 8.75 12.17 17.26
N GLY A 33 9.81 11.74 16.57
CA GLY A 33 10.87 10.92 17.16
C GLY A 33 11.63 11.64 18.28
N ARG A 34 11.91 12.95 18.13
CA ARG A 34 12.53 13.75 19.21
C ARG A 34 11.62 13.94 20.42
N ILE A 35 10.32 14.10 20.20
CA ILE A 35 9.34 14.21 21.29
C ILE A 35 9.26 12.88 22.04
N LEU A 36 9.31 11.76 21.35
CA LEU A 36 9.24 10.43 21.94
C LEU A 36 10.51 10.06 22.74
N GLY A 37 11.68 10.59 22.40
CA GLY A 37 12.94 10.35 23.12
C GLY A 37 12.95 10.80 24.59
N ARG A 38 11.84 11.38 25.08
CA ARG A 38 11.59 11.70 26.49
C ARG A 38 10.56 10.72 27.03
N GLU A 39 11.01 9.59 27.60
CA GLU A 39 10.26 8.61 28.40
C GLU A 39 8.73 8.68 28.26
N SER A 40 8.19 8.22 27.14
CA SER A 40 6.75 8.22 26.91
C SER A 40 6.21 6.81 27.16
N GLY A 41 5.36 6.64 28.17
CA GLY A 41 4.60 5.39 28.34
C GLY A 41 3.63 5.15 27.16
N LYS A 42 3.01 3.97 27.13
CA LYS A 42 2.10 3.52 26.04
C LYS A 42 1.18 4.62 25.48
N ARG A 43 0.49 5.36 26.35
CA ARG A 43 -0.43 6.43 25.94
C ARG A 43 0.29 7.57 25.26
N GLY A 44 1.44 7.99 25.79
CA GLY A 44 2.23 9.08 25.21
C GLY A 44 2.75 8.72 23.82
N THR A 45 3.29 7.53 23.65
CA THR A 45 3.79 7.03 22.36
C THR A 45 2.69 6.98 21.31
N LEU A 46 1.50 6.43 21.63
CA LEU A 46 0.37 6.37 20.71
C LEU A 46 -0.16 7.77 20.36
N VAL A 47 -0.22 8.68 21.33
CA VAL A 47 -0.66 10.07 21.09
C VAL A 47 0.34 10.78 20.15
N VAL A 48 1.64 10.67 20.38
CA VAL A 48 2.65 11.28 19.50
C VAL A 48 2.58 10.71 18.09
N LEU A 49 2.44 9.39 17.96
CA LEU A 49 2.31 8.74 16.66
C LEU A 49 1.05 9.21 15.90
N LEU A 50 -0.10 9.15 16.55
CA LEU A 50 -1.38 9.51 15.92
C LEU A 50 -1.47 11.00 15.58
N THR A 51 -1.01 11.87 16.47
CA THR A 51 -0.95 13.31 16.21
C THR A 51 0.04 13.64 15.10
N GLY A 52 1.19 12.95 15.05
CA GLY A 52 2.17 13.11 13.98
C GLY A 52 1.58 12.71 12.62
N ILE A 53 0.98 11.54 12.51
CA ILE A 53 0.32 11.07 11.27
C ILE A 53 -0.79 12.04 10.85
N THR A 54 -1.64 12.44 11.79
CA THR A 54 -2.75 13.39 11.52
C THR A 54 -2.22 14.74 11.03
N SER A 55 -1.14 15.24 11.63
CA SER A 55 -0.51 16.49 11.22
C SER A 55 0.07 16.43 9.81
N VAL A 56 0.74 15.32 9.47
CA VAL A 56 1.24 15.06 8.11
C VAL A 56 0.11 15.04 7.09
N MET A 57 -0.99 14.33 7.40
CA MET A 57 -2.16 14.25 6.53
C MET A 57 -2.84 15.61 6.36
N LEU A 58 -3.03 16.35 7.46
CA LEU A 58 -3.65 17.68 7.44
C LEU A 58 -2.82 18.67 6.61
N LEU A 59 -1.49 18.67 6.80
CA LEU A 59 -0.61 19.52 6.00
C LEU A 59 -0.67 19.13 4.52
N GLY A 60 -0.69 17.84 4.20
CA GLY A 60 -0.84 17.36 2.82
C GLY A 60 -2.14 17.83 2.18
N LEU A 61 -3.26 17.78 2.92
CA LEU A 61 -4.56 18.32 2.48
C LEU A 61 -4.49 19.82 2.23
N LEU A 62 -3.92 20.58 3.16
CA LEU A 62 -3.75 22.03 3.01
C LEU A 62 -2.88 22.39 1.81
N LEU A 63 -1.76 21.71 1.62
CA LEU A 63 -0.88 21.93 0.48
C LEU A 63 -1.58 21.62 -0.85
N ASN A 64 -2.35 20.53 -0.92
CA ASN A 64 -3.11 20.18 -2.11
C ASN A 64 -4.22 21.20 -2.42
N GLN A 65 -4.87 21.77 -1.41
CA GLN A 65 -5.93 22.75 -1.61
C GLN A 65 -5.41 24.15 -1.92
N LEU A 66 -4.33 24.58 -1.27
CA LEU A 66 -3.84 25.95 -1.33
C LEU A 66 -2.80 26.17 -2.44
N LEU A 67 -1.84 25.27 -2.60
CA LEU A 67 -0.72 25.44 -3.54
C LEU A 67 -0.88 24.66 -4.84
N PHE A 68 -1.43 23.45 -4.76
CA PHE A 68 -1.37 22.50 -5.87
C PHE A 68 -2.75 22.10 -6.38
N ARG A 69 -3.51 23.06 -6.92
CA ARG A 69 -4.82 22.75 -7.54
C ARG A 69 -4.75 21.74 -8.71
N LYS A 70 -3.58 21.59 -9.35
CA LYS A 70 -3.37 20.67 -10.48
C LYS A 70 -2.54 19.43 -10.13
N ILE A 71 -1.92 19.37 -8.94
CA ILE A 71 -0.97 18.32 -8.55
C ILE A 71 -1.40 17.79 -7.20
N THR A 72 -1.66 16.48 -7.11
CA THR A 72 -1.98 15.83 -5.85
C THR A 72 -0.72 15.23 -5.22
N LEU A 73 -0.37 15.66 -4.00
CA LEU A 73 0.71 15.05 -3.22
C LEU A 73 0.32 13.64 -2.81
N ASN A 74 1.26 12.73 -2.86
CA ASN A 74 1.05 11.34 -2.48
C ASN A 74 1.09 11.17 -0.96
N TYR A 75 -0.08 11.04 -0.32
CA TYR A 75 -0.21 10.87 1.12
C TYR A 75 0.44 9.59 1.64
N MET A 76 0.44 8.50 0.85
CA MET A 76 1.09 7.26 1.25
C MET A 76 2.60 7.45 1.36
N LEU A 77 3.20 8.17 0.41
CA LEU A 77 4.63 8.46 0.43
C LEU A 77 5.00 9.34 1.62
N MET A 78 4.14 10.30 1.99
CA MET A 78 4.28 11.10 3.21
C MET A 78 4.24 10.22 4.47
N GLY A 79 3.25 9.31 4.55
CA GLY A 79 3.10 8.40 5.68
C GLY A 79 4.24 7.40 5.81
N VAL A 80 4.70 6.82 4.70
CA VAL A 80 5.85 5.89 4.69
C VAL A 80 7.12 6.59 5.14
N SER A 81 7.39 7.80 4.62
CA SER A 81 8.58 8.59 4.99
C SER A 81 8.55 9.00 6.47
N TYR A 82 7.38 9.40 6.97
CA TYR A 82 7.16 9.68 8.38
C TYR A 82 7.48 8.46 9.25
N SER A 83 6.85 7.32 8.93
CA SER A 83 7.00 6.07 9.69
C SER A 83 8.44 5.56 9.66
N ALA A 84 9.09 5.63 8.49
CA ALA A 84 10.48 5.19 8.35
C ALA A 84 11.41 5.99 9.27
N VAL A 85 11.31 7.32 9.29
CA VAL A 85 12.14 8.14 10.15
C VAL A 85 11.81 7.94 11.63
N PHE A 86 10.51 7.92 11.95
CA PHE A 86 10.05 7.72 13.31
C PHE A 86 10.53 6.38 13.90
N SER A 87 10.41 5.30 13.15
CA SER A 87 10.86 3.96 13.57
C SER A 87 12.38 3.87 13.75
N ASN A 88 13.16 4.52 12.87
CA ASN A 88 14.62 4.53 12.97
C ASN A 88 15.15 5.37 14.15
N MET A 89 14.32 6.17 14.79
CA MET A 89 14.68 6.93 16.01
C MET A 89 14.33 6.17 17.30
N MET A 90 13.70 5.02 17.22
CA MET A 90 13.33 4.18 18.36
C MET A 90 14.36 3.06 18.56
N THR A 91 14.45 2.55 19.79
CA THR A 91 15.15 1.30 20.07
C THR A 91 14.31 0.11 19.60
N ASP A 92 14.95 -1.05 19.35
CA ASP A 92 14.25 -2.26 18.92
C ASP A 92 13.15 -2.67 19.91
N GLU A 93 13.39 -2.52 21.21
CA GLU A 93 12.41 -2.81 22.25
C GLU A 93 11.20 -1.87 22.19
N GLN A 94 11.43 -0.58 22.00
CA GLN A 94 10.36 0.40 21.85
C GLN A 94 9.54 0.15 20.57
N LEU A 95 10.21 -0.20 19.49
CA LEU A 95 9.57 -0.52 18.22
C LEU A 95 8.68 -1.75 18.34
N GLN A 96 9.17 -2.79 18.99
CA GLN A 96 8.38 -4.01 19.23
C GLN A 96 7.16 -3.73 20.09
N GLN A 97 7.31 -3.02 21.22
CA GLN A 97 6.21 -2.60 22.07
C GLN A 97 5.18 -1.75 21.30
N LEU A 98 5.65 -0.78 20.47
CA LEU A 98 4.77 0.03 19.65
C LEU A 98 3.97 -0.82 18.67
N THR A 99 4.60 -1.80 18.03
CA THR A 99 3.96 -2.71 17.09
C THR A 99 2.85 -3.48 17.76
N ASP A 100 3.10 -4.04 18.95
CA ASP A 100 2.10 -4.76 19.74
C ASP A 100 0.92 -3.87 20.14
N TRP A 101 1.20 -2.64 20.53
CA TRP A 101 0.16 -1.69 20.93
C TRP A 101 -0.67 -1.17 19.73
N PHE A 102 -0.04 -1.07 18.57
CA PHE A 102 -0.67 -0.54 17.36
C PHE A 102 -1.44 -1.62 16.59
N HIS A 103 -1.12 -2.89 16.82
CA HIS A 103 -1.72 -4.02 16.13
C HIS A 103 -3.26 -4.02 16.13
N PRO A 104 -3.98 -3.73 17.25
CA PRO A 104 -5.43 -3.63 17.23
C PRO A 104 -5.95 -2.46 16.38
N VAL A 105 -5.25 -1.32 16.40
CA VAL A 105 -5.60 -0.14 15.61
C VAL A 105 -5.41 -0.43 14.13
N LEU A 106 -4.32 -1.11 13.77
CA LEU A 106 -4.05 -1.55 12.41
C LEU A 106 -5.15 -2.49 11.90
N GLY A 107 -5.58 -3.45 12.73
CA GLY A 107 -6.65 -4.38 12.38
C GLY A 107 -7.98 -3.68 12.07
N ILE A 108 -8.39 -2.74 12.91
CA ILE A 108 -9.61 -1.94 12.70
C ILE A 108 -9.46 -1.06 11.45
N SER A 109 -8.32 -0.42 11.26
CA SER A 109 -8.06 0.43 10.08
C SER A 109 -8.10 -0.36 8.79
N LEU A 110 -7.49 -1.55 8.76
CA LEU A 110 -7.54 -2.45 7.60
C LEU A 110 -8.95 -2.94 7.33
N LEU A 111 -9.69 -3.34 8.37
CA LEU A 111 -11.08 -3.76 8.22
C LEU A 111 -11.94 -2.63 7.64
N THR A 112 -11.81 -1.41 8.17
CA THR A 112 -12.52 -0.24 7.67
C THR A 112 -12.18 0.04 6.21
N ALA A 113 -10.91 -0.01 5.84
CA ALA A 113 -10.48 0.19 4.45
C ALA A 113 -11.03 -0.89 3.52
N ILE A 114 -11.07 -2.14 3.94
CA ILE A 114 -11.64 -3.25 3.14
C ILE A 114 -13.14 -3.06 2.95
N VAL A 115 -13.87 -2.67 4.01
CA VAL A 115 -15.31 -2.41 3.94
C VAL A 115 -15.60 -1.21 3.04
N ASP A 116 -14.87 -0.12 3.16
CA ASP A 116 -15.01 1.07 2.32
C ASP A 116 -14.75 0.77 0.83
N LEU A 117 -13.75 -0.03 0.55
CA LEU A 117 -13.44 -0.47 -0.81
C LEU A 117 -14.47 -1.48 -1.36
N GLY A 118 -15.08 -2.28 -0.49
CA GLY A 118 -16.12 -3.24 -0.86
C GLY A 118 -17.51 -2.62 -1.00
N ALA A 119 -17.83 -1.57 -0.25
CA ALA A 119 -19.14 -0.96 -0.22
C ALA A 119 -19.69 -0.51 -1.61
N PRO A 120 -18.88 0.10 -2.51
CA PRO A 120 -19.33 0.48 -3.85
C PRO A 120 -19.22 -0.65 -4.89
N LEU A 121 -18.98 -1.90 -4.48
CA LEU A 121 -18.84 -3.04 -5.38
C LEU A 121 -20.20 -3.46 -5.92
N ASP A 122 -20.46 -3.14 -7.19
CA ASP A 122 -21.59 -3.63 -7.91
C ASP A 122 -21.28 -5.06 -8.45
N TYR A 123 -22.04 -6.05 -7.99
CA TYR A 123 -21.87 -7.44 -8.45
C TYR A 123 -22.08 -7.60 -9.96
N HIS A 124 -22.86 -6.73 -10.61
CA HIS A 124 -23.00 -6.71 -12.05
C HIS A 124 -21.69 -6.37 -12.76
N LEU A 125 -20.88 -5.48 -12.18
CA LEU A 125 -19.54 -5.16 -12.71
C LEU A 125 -18.57 -6.34 -12.56
N ILE A 126 -18.73 -7.15 -11.50
CA ILE A 126 -17.91 -8.36 -11.29
C ILE A 126 -18.16 -9.37 -12.41
N PHE A 127 -19.41 -9.61 -12.75
CA PHE A 127 -19.77 -10.54 -13.86
C PHE A 127 -19.43 -9.97 -15.24
N GLY A 128 -19.59 -8.66 -15.44
CA GLY A 128 -19.27 -7.98 -16.71
C GLY A 128 -17.77 -7.92 -17.03
N ALA A 129 -16.92 -7.93 -16.02
CA ALA A 129 -15.46 -7.85 -16.17
C ALA A 129 -14.78 -9.24 -16.30
N GLY A 130 -15.53 -10.33 -16.46
CA GLY A 130 -15.10 -11.72 -16.33
C GLY A 130 -13.76 -12.07 -17.01
N LEU A 131 -13.62 -11.80 -18.31
CA LEU A 131 -12.39 -12.10 -19.06
C LEU A 131 -11.20 -11.28 -18.57
N TYR A 132 -11.39 -9.98 -18.36
CA TYR A 132 -10.32 -9.10 -17.86
C TYR A 132 -9.86 -9.51 -16.47
N THR A 133 -10.79 -9.94 -15.61
CA THR A 133 -10.49 -10.45 -14.27
C THR A 133 -9.63 -11.70 -14.32
N VAL A 134 -9.97 -12.67 -15.17
CA VAL A 134 -9.19 -13.90 -15.33
C VAL A 134 -7.79 -13.59 -15.84
N VAL A 135 -7.68 -12.80 -16.91
CA VAL A 135 -6.38 -12.40 -17.48
C VAL A 135 -5.54 -11.66 -16.43
N TYR A 136 -6.13 -10.75 -15.68
CA TYR A 136 -5.45 -10.03 -14.62
C TYR A 136 -4.92 -10.97 -13.51
N ILE A 137 -5.75 -11.89 -13.00
CA ILE A 137 -5.35 -12.83 -11.94
C ILE A 137 -4.20 -13.72 -12.43
N VAL A 138 -4.31 -14.28 -13.64
CA VAL A 138 -3.29 -15.15 -14.20
C VAL A 138 -1.99 -14.40 -14.46
N ALA A 139 -2.05 -13.25 -15.12
CA ALA A 139 -0.85 -12.44 -15.42
C ALA A 139 -0.16 -11.96 -14.15
N ARG A 140 -0.93 -11.49 -13.17
CA ARG A 140 -0.42 -11.06 -11.87
C ARG A 140 0.21 -12.21 -11.08
N GLY A 141 -0.47 -13.36 -11.03
CA GLY A 141 0.03 -14.54 -10.34
C GLY A 141 1.32 -15.06 -10.97
N ALA A 142 1.35 -15.19 -12.29
CA ALA A 142 2.54 -15.61 -13.03
C ALA A 142 3.69 -14.60 -12.85
N GLY A 143 3.42 -13.31 -12.94
CA GLY A 143 4.43 -12.26 -12.76
C GLY A 143 5.04 -12.28 -11.36
N LYS A 144 4.22 -12.43 -10.31
CA LYS A 144 4.71 -12.54 -8.93
C LYS A 144 5.54 -13.80 -8.70
N TYR A 145 5.03 -14.94 -9.17
CA TYR A 145 5.73 -16.23 -9.00
C TYR A 145 7.07 -16.25 -9.74
N LEU A 146 7.07 -15.90 -11.02
CA LEU A 146 8.29 -15.88 -11.84
C LEU A 146 9.27 -14.80 -11.36
N GLY A 147 8.78 -13.61 -11.01
CA GLY A 147 9.62 -12.54 -10.49
C GLY A 147 10.31 -12.92 -9.18
N ALA A 148 9.57 -13.51 -8.23
CA ALA A 148 10.13 -14.02 -6.98
C ALA A 148 11.16 -15.11 -7.21
N ARG A 149 10.86 -16.08 -8.10
CA ARG A 149 11.77 -17.17 -8.45
C ARG A 149 13.04 -16.66 -9.11
N CYS A 150 12.93 -15.78 -10.10
CA CYS A 150 14.08 -15.19 -10.78
C CYS A 150 14.94 -14.35 -9.82
N GLY A 151 14.30 -13.55 -8.96
CA GLY A 151 15.00 -12.76 -7.94
C GLY A 151 15.75 -13.66 -6.95
N ALA A 152 15.10 -14.68 -6.40
CA ALA A 152 15.70 -15.61 -5.46
C ALA A 152 16.83 -16.45 -6.11
N ALA A 153 16.67 -16.84 -7.37
CA ALA A 153 17.74 -17.54 -8.11
C ALA A 153 18.94 -16.61 -8.37
N GLY A 154 18.70 -15.36 -8.77
CA GLY A 154 19.75 -14.38 -9.01
C GLY A 154 20.55 -14.00 -7.76
N THR A 155 19.94 -14.09 -6.59
CA THR A 155 20.58 -13.85 -5.28
C THR A 155 21.09 -15.13 -4.60
N HIS A 156 21.08 -16.26 -5.29
CA HIS A 156 21.52 -17.56 -4.78
C HIS A 156 20.85 -18.01 -3.46
N MET A 157 19.58 -17.68 -3.29
CA MET A 157 18.79 -18.09 -2.13
C MET A 157 18.58 -19.62 -2.11
N PRO A 158 18.30 -20.23 -0.93
CA PRO A 158 17.98 -21.65 -0.81
C PRO A 158 16.87 -22.08 -1.78
N ALA A 159 16.91 -23.34 -2.22
CA ALA A 159 15.94 -23.91 -3.18
C ALA A 159 14.49 -23.81 -2.68
N THR A 160 14.26 -23.89 -1.39
CA THR A 160 12.94 -23.68 -0.76
C THR A 160 12.39 -22.28 -1.02
N VAL A 161 13.22 -21.25 -0.86
CA VAL A 161 12.86 -19.86 -1.15
C VAL A 161 12.59 -19.68 -2.64
N GLN A 162 13.49 -20.21 -3.50
CA GLN A 162 13.32 -20.09 -4.96
C GLN A 162 12.01 -20.69 -5.46
N ASN A 163 11.56 -21.80 -4.88
CA ASN A 163 10.40 -22.53 -5.36
C ASN A 163 9.07 -22.05 -4.70
N TYR A 164 9.11 -21.64 -3.45
CA TYR A 164 7.86 -21.42 -2.68
C TYR A 164 7.57 -19.96 -2.31
N LEU A 165 8.57 -19.07 -2.32
CA LEU A 165 8.37 -17.64 -2.03
C LEU A 165 7.29 -17.01 -2.94
N GLY A 166 7.28 -17.39 -4.21
CA GLY A 166 6.30 -16.85 -5.16
C GLY A 166 4.84 -17.16 -4.78
N LEU A 167 4.59 -18.30 -4.13
CA LEU A 167 3.25 -18.68 -3.67
C LEU A 167 2.79 -17.82 -2.48
N THR A 168 3.71 -17.48 -1.58
CA THR A 168 3.39 -16.66 -0.40
C THR A 168 3.14 -15.19 -0.75
N LEU A 169 3.58 -14.73 -1.91
CA LEU A 169 3.38 -13.37 -2.40
C LEU A 169 2.08 -13.17 -3.20
N LEU A 170 1.30 -14.23 -3.45
CA LEU A 170 0.06 -14.15 -4.22
C LEU A 170 -1.05 -13.31 -3.58
N PRO A 171 -1.23 -13.24 -2.25
CA PRO A 171 -2.30 -12.47 -1.64
C PRO A 171 -2.35 -11.03 -2.13
N HIS A 172 -3.57 -10.46 -2.17
CA HIS A 172 -3.80 -9.11 -2.65
C HIS A 172 -3.48 -8.11 -1.54
N SER A 173 -2.66 -7.12 -1.83
CA SER A 173 -2.38 -6.06 -0.87
C SER A 173 -3.51 -5.04 -0.86
N GLY A 174 -3.97 -4.61 0.32
CA GLY A 174 -4.91 -3.49 0.46
C GLY A 174 -4.42 -2.21 -0.20
N VAL A 175 -3.10 -2.00 -0.24
CA VAL A 175 -2.46 -0.87 -0.95
C VAL A 175 -2.80 -0.87 -2.44
N SER A 176 -2.88 -2.03 -3.08
CA SER A 176 -3.25 -2.15 -4.50
C SER A 176 -4.69 -1.68 -4.77
N LEU A 177 -5.61 -1.88 -3.83
CA LEU A 177 -6.97 -1.37 -3.91
C LEU A 177 -7.03 0.16 -3.76
N VAL A 178 -6.24 0.72 -2.85
CA VAL A 178 -6.13 2.18 -2.70
C VAL A 178 -5.61 2.82 -4.00
N PHE A 179 -4.56 2.27 -4.62
CA PHE A 179 -4.08 2.75 -5.91
C PHE A 179 -5.14 2.62 -7.00
N THR A 180 -5.92 1.54 -7.00
CA THR A 180 -7.05 1.38 -7.92
C THR A 180 -8.07 2.51 -7.75
N GLY A 181 -8.40 2.88 -6.51
CA GLY A 181 -9.28 4.02 -6.22
C GLY A 181 -8.74 5.32 -6.80
N ILE A 182 -7.46 5.61 -6.62
CA ILE A 182 -6.79 6.81 -7.15
C ILE A 182 -6.83 6.81 -8.70
N ILE A 183 -6.49 5.69 -9.33
CA ILE A 183 -6.52 5.55 -10.79
C ILE A 183 -7.94 5.75 -11.31
N CYS A 184 -8.94 5.13 -10.70
CA CYS A 184 -10.34 5.27 -11.10
C CYS A 184 -10.82 6.72 -10.94
N ALA A 185 -10.46 7.42 -9.87
CA ALA A 185 -10.81 8.83 -9.67
C ALA A 185 -10.20 9.71 -10.76
N THR A 186 -8.96 9.45 -11.14
CA THR A 186 -8.27 10.19 -12.23
C THR A 186 -8.89 9.91 -13.60
N LEU A 187 -9.20 8.64 -13.89
CA LEU A 187 -9.79 8.23 -15.15
C LEU A 187 -11.24 8.68 -15.31
N SER A 188 -12.00 8.76 -14.21
CA SER A 188 -13.43 9.13 -14.26
C SER A 188 -13.68 10.49 -14.87
N ALA A 189 -12.71 11.41 -14.79
CA ALA A 189 -12.82 12.74 -15.38
C ALA A 189 -12.69 12.75 -16.92
N SER A 190 -11.91 11.82 -17.50
CA SER A 190 -11.59 11.80 -18.92
C SER A 190 -12.17 10.57 -19.66
N ARG A 191 -12.21 9.44 -19.00
CA ARG A 191 -12.63 8.13 -19.55
C ARG A 191 -13.40 7.32 -18.52
N PRO A 192 -14.67 7.66 -18.22
CA PRO A 192 -15.48 6.99 -17.22
C PRO A 192 -15.73 5.52 -17.54
N ASP A 193 -15.81 5.15 -18.82
CA ASP A 193 -15.90 3.79 -19.31
C ASP A 193 -14.73 2.91 -18.85
N LEU A 194 -13.50 3.41 -19.03
CA LEU A 194 -12.29 2.70 -18.58
C LEU A 194 -12.19 2.64 -17.07
N ALA A 195 -12.58 3.69 -16.36
CA ALA A 195 -12.60 3.70 -14.91
C ALA A 195 -13.50 2.59 -14.34
N GLN A 196 -14.69 2.37 -14.94
CA GLN A 196 -15.59 1.30 -14.54
C GLN A 196 -15.00 -0.09 -14.82
N ILE A 197 -14.40 -0.31 -16.00
CA ILE A 197 -13.74 -1.58 -16.34
C ILE A 197 -12.62 -1.89 -15.35
N VAL A 198 -11.73 -0.91 -15.06
CA VAL A 198 -10.62 -1.08 -14.11
C VAL A 198 -11.16 -1.40 -12.72
N LYS A 199 -12.14 -0.62 -12.25
CA LYS A 199 -12.75 -0.82 -10.92
C LYS A 199 -13.37 -2.21 -10.79
N GLY A 200 -14.20 -2.63 -11.76
CA GLY A 200 -14.85 -3.93 -11.74
C GLY A 200 -13.84 -5.08 -11.83
N THR A 201 -12.85 -4.98 -12.72
CA THR A 201 -11.80 -5.99 -12.90
C THR A 201 -10.99 -6.20 -11.62
N ILE A 202 -10.47 -5.12 -11.04
CA ILE A 202 -9.59 -5.22 -9.85
C ILE A 202 -10.39 -5.65 -8.63
N ALA A 203 -11.61 -5.16 -8.47
CA ALA A 203 -12.47 -5.52 -7.36
C ALA A 203 -12.87 -7.02 -7.41
N ALA A 204 -13.30 -7.52 -8.57
CA ALA A 204 -13.58 -8.94 -8.76
C ALA A 204 -12.33 -9.80 -8.53
N ALA A 205 -11.20 -9.35 -9.08
CA ALA A 205 -9.93 -10.05 -8.91
C ALA A 205 -9.48 -10.07 -7.44
N ALA A 206 -9.70 -9.00 -6.67
CA ALA A 206 -9.36 -8.97 -5.25
C ALA A 206 -10.11 -10.04 -4.47
N VAL A 207 -11.43 -10.15 -4.67
CA VAL A 207 -12.26 -11.14 -3.97
C VAL A 207 -11.86 -12.58 -4.35
N ILE A 208 -11.76 -12.87 -5.64
CA ILE A 208 -11.43 -14.23 -6.12
C ILE A 208 -10.00 -14.61 -5.73
N ASN A 209 -9.07 -13.68 -5.94
CA ASN A 209 -7.65 -13.93 -5.68
C ASN A 209 -7.37 -14.10 -4.17
N GLU A 210 -8.13 -13.41 -3.29
CA GLU A 210 -7.92 -13.54 -1.85
C GLU A 210 -8.13 -14.99 -1.39
N ILE A 211 -9.18 -15.65 -1.88
CA ILE A 211 -9.47 -17.06 -1.56
C ILE A 211 -8.35 -17.97 -2.10
N ILE A 212 -8.01 -17.83 -3.38
CA ILE A 212 -7.00 -18.67 -4.03
C ILE A 212 -5.62 -18.45 -3.42
N ALA A 213 -5.27 -17.18 -3.18
CA ALA A 213 -3.95 -16.79 -2.72
C ALA A 213 -3.67 -17.19 -1.26
N VAL A 214 -4.66 -17.14 -0.38
CA VAL A 214 -4.51 -17.61 1.01
C VAL A 214 -4.22 -19.11 1.02
N ILE A 215 -4.95 -19.91 0.22
CA ILE A 215 -4.71 -21.35 0.09
C ILE A 215 -3.31 -21.62 -0.49
N ALA A 216 -2.94 -20.90 -1.55
CA ALA A 216 -1.62 -21.03 -2.17
C ALA A 216 -0.47 -20.62 -1.25
N ALA A 217 -0.65 -19.53 -0.49
CA ALA A 217 0.33 -19.07 0.48
C ALA A 217 0.53 -20.10 1.63
N LYS A 218 -0.58 -20.59 2.20
CA LYS A 218 -0.52 -21.66 3.19
C LYS A 218 0.25 -22.87 2.66
N LYS A 219 -0.08 -23.32 1.45
CA LYS A 219 0.61 -24.43 0.80
C LYS A 219 2.10 -24.14 0.56
N GLY A 220 2.43 -22.90 0.22
CA GLY A 220 3.82 -22.46 0.07
C GLY A 220 4.62 -22.59 1.36
N PHE A 221 4.07 -22.16 2.49
CA PHE A 221 4.70 -22.31 3.82
C PHE A 221 4.80 -23.77 4.27
N GLU A 222 3.77 -24.58 4.04
CA GLU A 222 3.80 -26.02 4.34
C GLU A 222 4.93 -26.73 3.56
N LEU A 223 5.04 -26.46 2.25
CA LEU A 223 6.06 -27.06 1.39
C LEU A 223 7.48 -26.53 1.67
N ALA A 224 7.60 -25.33 2.20
CA ALA A 224 8.87 -24.78 2.65
C ALA A 224 9.32 -25.34 4.01
N GLY A 225 8.44 -26.02 4.74
CA GLY A 225 8.72 -26.52 6.09
C GLY A 225 8.68 -25.44 7.18
N GLU A 226 8.12 -24.27 6.89
CA GLU A 226 8.03 -23.12 7.79
C GLU A 226 6.76 -23.14 8.67
N MET A 227 5.78 -23.95 8.34
CA MET A 227 4.65 -24.23 9.23
C MET A 227 5.05 -25.41 10.11
N GLY A 228 5.37 -25.11 11.37
CA GLY A 228 5.77 -26.09 12.36
C GLY A 228 4.73 -27.22 12.51
N ALA A 229 5.22 -28.41 12.74
CA ALA A 229 4.41 -29.59 13.04
C ALA A 229 3.78 -29.55 14.45
N ASP A 230 3.42 -28.36 14.93
CA ASP A 230 2.79 -28.13 16.23
C ASP A 230 1.28 -27.92 16.08
N THR A 231 0.59 -29.00 15.81
CA THR A 231 -0.80 -29.22 16.24
C THR A 231 -0.99 -30.68 16.59
#